data_34986126e2f39517f1dc01797961a42d
#
_entry.id   34986126e2f39517f1dc01797961a42d
#
_cell.length_a   1.000
_cell.length_b   1.000
_cell.length_c   1.000
_cell.angle_alpha   90.00
_cell.angle_beta   90.00
_cell.angle_gamma   90.00
#
_symmetry.space_group_name_H-M   'P 1'
#
loop_
_entity.id
_entity.type
_entity.pdbx_description
1 polymer ?
#
loop_
_entity_poly.entity_id
_entity_poly.type
_entity_poly.pdbx_seq_one_letter_code
_entity_poly.pdbx_strand_id
1 'polypeptide(L)'
;MPILDGLNENDFLNRVWQNEALLMRDALTGYTSPISAEELAGLALEPEVESRLVQHTAGEWQLTHGPFKEHVFRSLPESHWILLVQAVDLWVDEVASLFEHFTILPRWRFDDIMVSYATPGGGTGPHFDHYDVFLVQVSGQRHWRLGGMANGETPLVPGSELRLVERFDEQESWVLNPGDVLYVPPGMVHWGEAVTSSLTYSVGFRSPSFSDMLGLSLIHI
;
A
#
# COMPACT_ATOMS: atom_id res chain seq x y z
N MET A 1 -11.22 -15.08 9.54
CA MET A 1 -12.07 -15.43 8.37
C MET A 1 -11.28 -15.12 7.12
N PRO A 2 -11.23 -15.97 6.08
CA PRO A 2 -10.51 -15.65 4.83
C PRO A 2 -11.07 -14.39 4.19
N ILE A 3 -10.19 -13.56 3.62
CA ILE A 3 -10.55 -12.27 3.03
C ILE A 3 -11.50 -12.37 1.83
N LEU A 4 -11.56 -13.55 1.22
CA LEU A 4 -12.45 -13.86 0.09
C LEU A 4 -13.75 -14.57 0.52
N ASP A 5 -14.22 -14.33 1.75
CA ASP A 5 -15.46 -14.94 2.21
C ASP A 5 -16.63 -14.59 1.27
N GLY A 6 -17.17 -15.61 0.60
CA GLY A 6 -18.20 -15.46 -0.44
C GLY A 6 -17.68 -15.36 -1.88
N LEU A 7 -16.38 -15.24 -2.13
CA LEU A 7 -15.77 -15.38 -3.46
C LEU A 7 -15.21 -16.79 -3.62
N ASN A 8 -15.44 -17.41 -4.79
CA ASN A 8 -14.80 -18.67 -5.11
C ASN A 8 -13.30 -18.43 -5.31
N GLU A 9 -12.45 -19.09 -4.51
CA GLU A 9 -10.99 -18.96 -4.58
C GLU A 9 -10.43 -19.24 -5.99
N ASN A 10 -11.01 -20.22 -6.69
CA ASN A 10 -10.61 -20.53 -8.07
C ASN A 10 -10.98 -19.39 -9.04
N ASP A 11 -12.12 -18.72 -8.83
CA ASP A 11 -12.52 -17.58 -9.67
C ASP A 11 -11.58 -16.40 -9.43
N PHE A 12 -11.19 -16.14 -8.17
CA PHE A 12 -10.21 -15.11 -7.87
C PHE A 12 -8.87 -15.40 -8.54
N LEU A 13 -8.31 -16.60 -8.35
CA LEU A 13 -6.99 -16.97 -8.90
C LEU A 13 -6.95 -17.01 -10.42
N ASN A 14 -8.05 -17.40 -11.09
CA ASN A 14 -8.06 -17.56 -12.53
C ASN A 14 -8.48 -16.29 -13.30
N ARG A 15 -9.22 -15.38 -12.68
CA ARG A 15 -9.78 -14.21 -13.36
C ARG A 15 -9.24 -12.90 -12.84
N VAL A 16 -9.11 -12.75 -11.52
CA VAL A 16 -8.77 -11.48 -10.87
C VAL A 16 -7.28 -11.37 -10.65
N TRP A 17 -6.66 -12.40 -10.07
CA TRP A 17 -5.25 -12.39 -9.71
C TRP A 17 -4.35 -12.03 -10.89
N GLN A 18 -3.56 -10.94 -10.74
CA GLN A 18 -2.64 -10.36 -11.75
C GLN A 18 -3.31 -9.86 -13.04
N ASN A 19 -4.63 -9.69 -13.06
CA ASN A 19 -5.37 -9.25 -14.25
C ASN A 19 -6.20 -7.98 -13.98
N GLU A 20 -7.01 -7.96 -12.93
CA GLU A 20 -7.95 -6.88 -12.68
C GLU A 20 -8.00 -6.52 -11.19
N ALA A 21 -8.36 -5.29 -10.87
CA ALA A 21 -8.59 -4.88 -9.50
C ALA A 21 -9.92 -5.47 -8.97
N LEU A 22 -9.99 -5.66 -7.66
CA LEU A 22 -11.19 -6.15 -7.00
C LEU A 22 -11.45 -5.43 -5.68
N LEU A 23 -12.59 -4.75 -5.60
CA LEU A 23 -13.05 -4.19 -4.35
C LEU A 23 -13.89 -5.22 -3.58
N MET A 24 -13.48 -5.53 -2.36
CA MET A 24 -14.17 -6.42 -1.43
C MET A 24 -14.72 -5.57 -0.28
N ARG A 25 -16.03 -5.37 -0.27
CA ARG A 25 -16.70 -4.61 0.79
C ARG A 25 -16.83 -5.46 2.05
N ASP A 26 -16.63 -4.83 3.20
CA ASP A 26 -16.78 -5.44 4.52
C ASP A 26 -15.98 -6.75 4.72
N ALA A 27 -14.93 -6.98 3.91
CA ALA A 27 -14.15 -8.22 3.89
C ALA A 27 -13.43 -8.50 5.21
N LEU A 28 -13.09 -7.45 5.97
CA LEU A 28 -12.47 -7.53 7.29
C LEU A 28 -13.28 -6.73 8.34
N THR A 29 -14.60 -6.90 8.34
CA THR A 29 -15.47 -6.26 9.31
C THR A 29 -15.05 -6.58 10.75
N GLY A 30 -14.89 -5.53 11.57
CA GLY A 30 -14.47 -5.67 12.97
C GLY A 30 -12.96 -5.79 13.18
N TYR A 31 -12.16 -5.83 12.12
CA TYR A 31 -10.72 -5.69 12.29
C TYR A 31 -10.38 -4.27 12.74
N THR A 32 -9.67 -4.17 13.85
CA THR A 32 -9.20 -2.90 14.42
C THR A 32 -7.69 -2.81 14.33
N SER A 33 -7.14 -1.62 14.08
CA SER A 33 -5.70 -1.42 14.06
C SER A 33 -5.09 -1.82 15.40
N PRO A 34 -4.10 -2.72 15.43
CA PRO A 34 -3.34 -3.02 16.64
C PRO A 34 -2.38 -1.89 17.04
N ILE A 35 -2.13 -0.95 16.14
CA ILE A 35 -1.28 0.23 16.38
C ILE A 35 -2.04 1.53 16.06
N SER A 36 -1.74 2.56 16.82
CA SER A 36 -2.22 3.93 16.61
C SER A 36 -1.33 4.70 15.60
N ALA A 37 -1.78 5.87 15.19
CA ALA A 37 -0.97 6.77 14.36
C ALA A 37 0.30 7.24 15.08
N GLU A 38 0.21 7.45 16.41
CA GLU A 38 1.33 7.85 17.26
C GLU A 38 2.37 6.74 17.39
N GLU A 39 1.94 5.48 17.54
CA GLU A 39 2.84 4.32 17.58
C GLU A 39 3.51 4.10 16.22
N LEU A 40 2.78 4.29 15.12
CA LEU A 40 3.35 4.25 13.77
C LEU A 40 4.41 5.36 13.58
N ALA A 41 4.14 6.57 14.07
CA ALA A 41 5.12 7.65 14.07
C ALA A 41 6.33 7.33 14.97
N GLY A 42 6.12 6.62 16.09
CA GLY A 42 7.18 6.11 16.96
C GLY A 42 8.11 5.15 16.23
N LEU A 43 7.58 4.19 15.48
CA LEU A 43 8.38 3.29 14.64
C LEU A 43 9.21 4.04 13.60
N ALA A 44 8.69 5.11 13.04
CA ALA A 44 9.40 5.92 12.06
C ALA A 44 10.58 6.75 12.63
N LEU A 45 10.78 6.75 13.95
CA LEU A 45 11.96 7.33 14.61
C LEU A 45 13.14 6.36 14.66
N GLU A 46 12.87 5.05 14.55
CA GLU A 46 13.88 4.01 14.70
C GLU A 46 14.76 3.89 13.45
N PRO A 47 16.11 3.81 13.61
CA PRO A 47 17.05 3.77 12.47
C PRO A 47 16.90 2.53 11.57
N GLU A 48 16.44 1.43 12.12
CA GLU A 48 16.26 0.16 11.41
C GLU A 48 14.93 0.06 10.66
N VAL A 49 14.02 1.02 10.89
CA VAL A 49 12.70 1.04 10.28
C VAL A 49 12.68 1.93 9.04
N GLU A 50 12.42 1.34 7.88
CA GLU A 50 12.25 2.11 6.66
C GLU A 50 10.92 2.88 6.70
N SER A 51 11.03 4.20 6.61
CA SER A 51 9.86 5.07 6.63
C SER A 51 10.00 6.26 5.69
N ARG A 52 8.86 6.76 5.22
CA ARG A 52 8.77 7.85 4.25
C ARG A 52 7.63 8.78 4.63
N LEU A 53 7.88 10.07 4.54
CA LEU A 53 6.87 11.12 4.70
C LEU A 53 6.68 11.80 3.34
N VAL A 54 5.45 11.83 2.86
CA VAL A 54 5.08 12.53 1.62
C VAL A 54 4.15 13.68 1.98
N GLN A 55 4.47 14.86 1.49
CA GLN A 55 3.66 16.07 1.63
C GLN A 55 3.27 16.57 0.23
N HIS A 56 2.03 17.01 0.10
CA HIS A 56 1.53 17.59 -1.15
C HIS A 56 1.06 19.01 -0.88
N THR A 57 1.80 20.00 -1.37
CA THR A 57 1.49 21.41 -1.14
C THR A 57 1.61 22.20 -2.44
N ALA A 58 0.58 22.96 -2.77
CA ALA A 58 0.55 23.82 -3.97
C ALA A 58 0.84 23.07 -5.31
N GLY A 59 0.49 21.80 -5.39
CA GLY A 59 0.73 20.96 -6.58
C GLY A 59 2.10 20.29 -6.63
N GLU A 60 2.94 20.52 -5.62
CA GLU A 60 4.26 19.89 -5.52
C GLU A 60 4.27 18.76 -4.50
N TRP A 61 4.90 17.65 -4.87
CA TRP A 61 5.11 16.50 -4.03
C TRP A 61 6.51 16.54 -3.41
N GLN A 62 6.58 16.47 -2.09
CA GLN A 62 7.84 16.41 -1.36
C GLN A 62 7.93 15.08 -0.63
N LEU A 63 9.00 14.31 -0.89
CA LEU A 63 9.33 13.07 -0.21
C LEU A 63 10.49 13.31 0.76
N THR A 64 10.35 12.78 1.96
CA THR A 64 11.42 12.76 2.98
C THR A 64 11.54 11.35 3.54
N HIS A 65 12.76 10.84 3.64
CA HIS A 65 13.05 9.53 4.22
C HIS A 65 13.34 9.62 5.72
N GLY A 66 12.93 8.58 6.46
CA GLY A 66 13.34 8.38 7.84
C GLY A 66 14.82 7.95 7.98
N PRO A 67 15.29 7.73 9.21
CA PRO A 67 14.55 7.90 10.45
C PRO A 67 14.23 9.38 10.75
N PHE A 68 13.04 9.61 11.29
CA PHE A 68 12.61 10.97 11.62
C PHE A 68 13.02 11.35 13.04
N LYS A 69 12.81 12.65 13.37
CA LYS A 69 12.90 13.16 14.74
C LYS A 69 11.50 13.64 15.17
N GLU A 70 11.17 13.51 16.45
CA GLU A 70 9.85 13.90 16.97
C GLU A 70 9.38 15.29 16.55
N HIS A 71 10.30 16.27 16.45
CA HIS A 71 9.92 17.63 16.08
C HIS A 71 9.38 17.73 14.65
N VAL A 72 9.73 16.80 13.76
CA VAL A 72 9.20 16.75 12.38
C VAL A 72 7.69 16.59 12.45
N PHE A 73 7.20 15.58 13.19
CA PHE A 73 5.77 15.33 13.33
C PHE A 73 5.01 16.46 14.00
N ARG A 74 5.63 17.16 14.96
CA ARG A 74 5.04 18.35 15.62
C ARG A 74 4.92 19.57 14.70
N SER A 75 5.68 19.62 13.63
CA SER A 75 5.70 20.73 12.66
C SER A 75 4.84 20.49 11.42
N LEU A 76 4.26 19.29 11.27
CA LEU A 76 3.42 18.97 10.14
C LEU A 76 2.12 19.80 10.12
N PRO A 77 1.62 20.15 8.93
CA PRO A 77 0.31 20.79 8.81
C PRO A 77 -0.81 19.81 9.21
N GLU A 78 -2.02 20.32 9.38
CA GLU A 78 -3.18 19.48 9.73
C GLU A 78 -3.62 18.54 8.61
N SER A 79 -3.19 18.77 7.36
CA SER A 79 -3.64 18.02 6.18
C SER A 79 -2.57 17.91 5.11
N HIS A 80 -2.85 17.10 4.06
CA HIS A 80 -2.04 16.93 2.85
C HIS A 80 -0.67 16.28 3.09
N TRP A 81 -0.60 15.33 3.99
CA TRP A 81 0.58 14.49 4.18
C TRP A 81 0.23 13.04 4.51
N ILE A 82 1.16 12.15 4.23
CA ILE A 82 1.07 10.74 4.54
C ILE A 82 2.42 10.25 5.07
N LEU A 83 2.38 9.50 6.17
CA LEU A 83 3.49 8.71 6.69
C LEU A 83 3.31 7.26 6.22
N LEU A 84 4.37 6.69 5.63
CA LEU A 84 4.44 5.28 5.24
C LEU A 84 5.57 4.63 6.03
N VAL A 85 5.27 3.49 6.65
CA VAL A 85 6.26 2.68 7.39
C VAL A 85 6.24 1.28 6.78
N GLN A 86 7.39 0.85 6.27
CA GLN A 86 7.56 -0.41 5.57
C GLN A 86 7.74 -1.57 6.55
N ALA A 87 7.28 -2.76 6.18
CA ALA A 87 7.51 -4.00 6.90
C ALA A 87 7.16 -3.92 8.41
N VAL A 88 6.02 -3.31 8.76
CA VAL A 88 5.58 -3.16 10.15
C VAL A 88 5.33 -4.52 10.80
N ASP A 89 5.01 -5.54 10.02
CA ASP A 89 4.86 -6.94 10.45
C ASP A 89 6.14 -7.54 11.08
N LEU A 90 7.30 -6.97 10.79
CA LEU A 90 8.57 -7.38 11.43
C LEU A 90 8.74 -6.80 12.84
N TRP A 91 7.96 -5.79 13.20
CA TRP A 91 8.09 -5.03 14.44
C TRP A 91 6.90 -5.20 15.39
N VAL A 92 5.75 -5.60 14.84
CA VAL A 92 4.48 -5.71 15.59
C VAL A 92 3.81 -7.03 15.22
N ASP A 93 3.85 -8.00 16.11
CA ASP A 93 3.32 -9.36 15.89
C ASP A 93 1.81 -9.34 15.55
N GLU A 94 1.06 -8.42 16.14
CA GLU A 94 -0.36 -8.26 15.88
C GLU A 94 -0.62 -7.77 14.44
N VAL A 95 0.29 -6.97 13.87
CA VAL A 95 0.23 -6.59 12.44
C VAL A 95 0.54 -7.81 11.58
N ALA A 96 1.55 -8.61 11.94
CA ALA A 96 1.89 -9.84 11.22
C ALA A 96 0.72 -10.83 11.19
N SER A 97 -0.13 -10.87 12.22
CA SER A 97 -1.30 -11.75 12.28
C SER A 97 -2.34 -11.45 11.19
N LEU A 98 -2.35 -10.24 10.61
CA LEU A 98 -3.23 -9.90 9.50
C LEU A 98 -3.03 -10.83 8.30
N PHE A 99 -1.83 -11.35 8.10
CA PHE A 99 -1.55 -12.30 7.02
C PHE A 99 -2.40 -13.57 7.08
N GLU A 100 -2.88 -13.98 8.26
CA GLU A 100 -3.73 -15.17 8.41
C GLU A 100 -5.06 -15.07 7.65
N HIS A 101 -5.47 -13.86 7.25
CA HIS A 101 -6.66 -13.63 6.43
C HIS A 101 -6.41 -13.89 4.93
N PHE A 102 -5.16 -14.00 4.50
CA PHE A 102 -4.75 -14.13 3.08
C PHE A 102 -4.33 -15.56 2.70
N THR A 103 -4.95 -16.57 3.28
CA THR A 103 -4.58 -17.99 3.12
C THR A 103 -4.74 -18.55 1.70
N ILE A 104 -5.44 -17.84 0.81
CA ILE A 104 -5.57 -18.21 -0.61
C ILE A 104 -4.23 -18.16 -1.36
N LEU A 105 -3.29 -17.40 -0.87
CA LEU A 105 -1.97 -17.25 -1.47
C LEU A 105 -0.92 -17.98 -0.63
N PRO A 106 0.06 -18.64 -1.28
CA PRO A 106 1.10 -19.33 -0.53
C PRO A 106 1.98 -18.34 0.23
N ARG A 107 2.33 -18.66 1.48
CA ARG A 107 3.08 -17.78 2.37
C ARG A 107 4.42 -17.29 1.79
N TRP A 108 5.06 -18.07 0.96
CA TRP A 108 6.34 -17.68 0.34
C TRP A 108 6.22 -16.52 -0.67
N ARG A 109 4.98 -16.17 -1.08
CA ARG A 109 4.71 -14.99 -1.91
C ARG A 109 4.47 -13.71 -1.10
N PHE A 110 4.21 -13.85 0.17
CA PHE A 110 4.05 -12.70 1.07
C PHE A 110 5.39 -11.97 1.17
N ASP A 111 5.35 -10.67 0.97
CA ASP A 111 6.51 -9.79 1.07
C ASP A 111 6.52 -9.11 2.44
N ASP A 112 5.62 -8.19 2.67
CA ASP A 112 5.51 -7.44 3.92
C ASP A 112 4.13 -6.79 4.09
N ILE A 113 3.94 -6.16 5.25
CA ILE A 113 2.82 -5.25 5.50
C ILE A 113 3.36 -3.85 5.75
N MET A 114 3.19 -2.98 4.75
CA MET A 114 3.40 -1.55 4.93
C MET A 114 2.16 -0.93 5.58
N VAL A 115 2.36 -0.09 6.59
CA VAL A 115 1.27 0.68 7.20
C VAL A 115 1.41 2.15 6.86
N SER A 116 0.32 2.79 6.47
CA SER A 116 0.30 4.20 6.17
C SER A 116 -0.77 4.95 6.98
N TYR A 117 -0.37 6.08 7.57
CA TYR A 117 -1.28 7.05 8.15
C TYR A 117 -1.32 8.30 7.27
N ALA A 118 -2.50 8.71 6.85
CA ALA A 118 -2.70 9.90 6.04
C ALA A 118 -3.73 10.85 6.68
N THR A 119 -3.44 12.13 6.57
CA THR A 119 -4.39 13.21 6.92
C THR A 119 -5.25 13.58 5.71
N PRO A 120 -6.38 14.28 5.87
CA PRO A 120 -7.23 14.69 4.74
C PRO A 120 -6.43 15.33 3.61
N GLY A 121 -6.63 14.87 2.37
CA GLY A 121 -5.86 15.27 1.19
C GLY A 121 -4.44 14.67 1.11
N GLY A 122 -4.03 13.87 2.10
CA GLY A 122 -2.75 13.18 2.08
C GLY A 122 -2.78 11.93 1.20
N GLY A 123 -1.67 11.66 0.52
CA GLY A 123 -1.49 10.52 -0.38
C GLY A 123 -0.10 10.53 -1.00
N THR A 124 0.17 9.57 -1.89
CA THR A 124 1.45 9.42 -2.58
C THR A 124 1.43 9.91 -4.02
N GLY A 125 0.25 10.38 -4.50
CA GLY A 125 0.05 10.69 -5.91
C GLY A 125 -0.17 9.44 -6.80
N PRO A 126 -0.46 9.64 -8.09
CA PRO A 126 -0.70 8.55 -9.02
C PRO A 126 0.60 7.82 -9.36
N HIS A 127 0.64 6.51 -9.08
CA HIS A 127 1.80 5.63 -9.30
C HIS A 127 1.34 4.21 -9.60
N PHE A 128 2.27 3.31 -9.84
CA PHE A 128 2.02 1.87 -9.96
C PHE A 128 3.14 1.07 -9.28
N ASP A 129 2.77 -0.11 -8.81
CA ASP A 129 3.69 -1.07 -8.19
C ASP A 129 3.98 -2.24 -9.12
N HIS A 130 5.10 -2.93 -8.90
CA HIS A 130 5.49 -4.13 -9.65
C HIS A 130 5.11 -5.43 -8.93
N TYR A 131 4.27 -5.35 -7.92
CA TYR A 131 3.81 -6.45 -7.08
C TYR A 131 2.31 -6.36 -6.83
N ASP A 132 1.73 -7.47 -6.43
CA ASP A 132 0.32 -7.55 -6.03
C ASP A 132 0.14 -6.93 -4.65
N VAL A 133 -0.89 -6.11 -4.46
CA VAL A 133 -1.17 -5.51 -3.15
C VAL A 133 -2.65 -5.58 -2.78
N PHE A 134 -2.91 -5.90 -1.51
CA PHE A 134 -4.23 -5.73 -0.90
C PHE A 134 -4.19 -4.52 0.03
N LEU A 135 -5.00 -3.53 -0.29
CA LEU A 135 -5.14 -2.29 0.46
C LEU A 135 -6.28 -2.45 1.45
N VAL A 136 -5.94 -2.73 2.70
CA VAL A 136 -6.90 -2.92 3.79
C VAL A 136 -7.17 -1.59 4.45
N GLN A 137 -8.39 -1.09 4.37
CA GLN A 137 -8.80 0.13 5.05
C GLN A 137 -9.17 -0.20 6.49
N VAL A 138 -8.36 0.25 7.45
CA VAL A 138 -8.52 -0.12 8.86
C VAL A 138 -9.21 0.98 9.66
N SER A 139 -8.89 2.25 9.40
CA SER A 139 -9.59 3.37 10.04
C SER A 139 -9.73 4.56 9.11
N GLY A 140 -10.74 5.41 9.34
CA GLY A 140 -11.03 6.55 8.47
C GLY A 140 -11.43 6.14 7.07
N GLN A 141 -11.38 7.09 6.14
CA GLN A 141 -11.81 6.88 4.75
C GLN A 141 -10.71 7.31 3.79
N ARG A 142 -10.50 6.50 2.73
CA ARG A 142 -9.56 6.82 1.64
C ARG A 142 -10.24 6.65 0.29
N HIS A 143 -10.10 7.65 -0.57
CA HIS A 143 -10.56 7.61 -1.95
C HIS A 143 -9.46 7.01 -2.80
N TRP A 144 -9.72 5.85 -3.37
CA TRP A 144 -8.85 5.17 -4.32
C TRP A 144 -9.38 5.35 -5.72
N ARG A 145 -8.51 5.81 -6.60
CA ARG A 145 -8.76 5.96 -8.04
C ARG A 145 -7.85 5.01 -8.78
N LEU A 146 -8.38 4.30 -9.75
CA LEU A 146 -7.62 3.37 -10.60
C LEU A 146 -7.57 3.88 -12.02
N GLY A 147 -6.40 3.78 -12.61
CA GLY A 147 -6.16 4.05 -14.03
C GLY A 147 -5.93 2.76 -14.82
N GLY A 148 -5.39 2.90 -16.02
CA GLY A 148 -5.00 1.76 -16.86
C GLY A 148 -3.74 1.05 -16.37
N MET A 149 -3.41 -0.05 -17.04
CA MET A 149 -2.16 -0.77 -16.83
C MET A 149 -0.97 0.02 -17.37
N ALA A 150 0.01 0.28 -16.53
CA ALA A 150 1.29 0.84 -16.93
C ALA A 150 2.11 -0.17 -17.74
N ASN A 151 2.94 0.31 -18.61
CA ASN A 151 3.90 -0.47 -19.38
C ASN A 151 5.29 0.22 -19.38
N GLY A 152 6.27 -0.38 -20.06
CA GLY A 152 7.62 0.17 -20.12
C GLY A 152 7.74 1.56 -20.76
N GLU A 153 6.69 2.04 -21.41
CA GLU A 153 6.62 3.35 -22.10
C GLU A 153 5.76 4.37 -21.31
N THR A 154 5.18 3.98 -20.16
CA THR A 154 4.38 4.88 -19.33
C THR A 154 5.24 6.03 -18.83
N PRO A 155 4.94 7.31 -19.21
CA PRO A 155 5.76 8.44 -18.82
C PRO A 155 5.66 8.70 -17.32
N LEU A 156 6.82 8.85 -16.69
CA LEU A 156 6.93 9.23 -15.27
C LEU A 156 7.40 10.68 -15.15
N VAL A 157 6.97 11.35 -14.09
CA VAL A 157 7.41 12.71 -13.77
C VAL A 157 8.92 12.70 -13.57
N PRO A 158 9.69 13.44 -14.40
CA PRO A 158 11.15 13.44 -14.32
C PRO A 158 11.66 13.92 -12.94
N GLY A 159 12.60 13.18 -12.39
CA GLY A 159 13.24 13.56 -11.11
C GLY A 159 12.39 13.31 -9.86
N SER A 160 11.19 12.78 -9.99
CA SER A 160 10.37 12.39 -8.85
C SER A 160 10.80 11.01 -8.32
N GLU A 161 11.26 10.95 -7.07
CA GLU A 161 11.55 9.68 -6.39
C GLU A 161 10.28 8.85 -6.13
N LEU A 162 9.11 9.50 -6.11
CA LEU A 162 7.80 8.83 -5.95
C LEU A 162 7.36 8.06 -7.20
N ARG A 163 8.11 8.18 -8.32
CA ARG A 163 7.78 7.52 -9.59
C ARG A 163 6.35 7.80 -10.05
N LEU A 164 5.91 9.04 -9.89
CA LEU A 164 4.57 9.47 -10.28
C LEU A 164 4.41 9.37 -11.80
N VAL A 165 3.24 8.92 -12.25
CA VAL A 165 2.89 8.97 -13.67
C VAL A 165 2.56 10.42 -14.08
N GLU A 166 3.04 10.85 -15.26
CA GLU A 166 2.78 12.22 -15.76
C GLU A 166 1.31 12.48 -16.05
N ARG A 167 0.59 11.43 -16.46
CA ARG A 167 -0.84 11.51 -16.79
C ARG A 167 -1.58 10.40 -16.09
N PHE A 168 -2.61 10.77 -15.37
CA PHE A 168 -3.51 9.84 -14.71
C PHE A 168 -4.88 9.93 -15.36
N ASP A 169 -5.32 8.84 -15.99
CA ASP A 169 -6.63 8.69 -16.62
C ASP A 169 -7.47 7.76 -15.73
N GLU A 170 -8.34 8.37 -14.92
CA GLU A 170 -9.21 7.65 -14.00
C GLU A 170 -10.23 6.81 -14.77
N GLN A 171 -10.23 5.52 -14.52
CA GLN A 171 -11.18 4.55 -15.09
C GLN A 171 -12.22 4.13 -14.06
N GLU A 172 -11.80 3.91 -12.83
CA GLU A 172 -12.66 3.51 -11.73
C GLU A 172 -12.23 4.20 -10.43
N SER A 173 -13.17 4.40 -9.51
CA SER A 173 -12.83 4.94 -8.20
C SER A 173 -13.81 4.53 -7.11
N TRP A 174 -13.31 4.44 -5.88
CA TRP A 174 -14.10 4.08 -4.70
C TRP A 174 -13.59 4.78 -3.45
N VAL A 175 -14.51 5.16 -2.58
CA VAL A 175 -14.17 5.50 -1.20
C VAL A 175 -14.23 4.20 -0.39
N LEU A 176 -13.10 3.82 0.22
CA LEU A 176 -13.01 2.70 1.13
C LEU A 176 -13.31 3.15 2.55
N ASN A 177 -14.11 2.34 3.23
CA ASN A 177 -14.45 2.46 4.65
C ASN A 177 -13.70 1.39 5.47
N PRO A 178 -13.62 1.54 6.80
CA PRO A 178 -13.02 0.50 7.64
C PRO A 178 -13.66 -0.87 7.43
N GLY A 179 -12.83 -1.87 7.17
CA GLY A 179 -13.22 -3.24 6.82
C GLY A 179 -13.25 -3.53 5.33
N ASP A 180 -13.22 -2.52 4.46
CA ASP A 180 -13.08 -2.72 3.01
C ASP A 180 -11.65 -3.10 2.64
N VAL A 181 -11.51 -3.91 1.59
CA VAL A 181 -10.23 -4.29 1.01
C VAL A 181 -10.26 -4.11 -0.49
N LEU A 182 -9.24 -3.44 -1.03
CA LEU A 182 -9.05 -3.27 -2.47
C LEU A 182 -7.80 -4.03 -2.90
N TYR A 183 -7.98 -5.03 -3.75
CA TYR A 183 -6.87 -5.69 -4.43
C TYR A 183 -6.50 -4.91 -5.69
N VAL A 184 -5.20 -4.65 -5.86
CA VAL A 184 -4.62 -3.98 -7.02
C VAL A 184 -3.52 -4.86 -7.62
N PRO A 185 -3.63 -5.26 -8.91
CA PRO A 185 -2.62 -6.08 -9.56
C PRO A 185 -1.37 -5.28 -9.93
N PRO A 186 -0.22 -5.96 -10.16
CA PRO A 186 1.01 -5.33 -10.61
C PRO A 186 0.82 -4.49 -11.88
N GLY A 187 1.39 -3.31 -11.91
CA GLY A 187 1.32 -2.40 -13.07
C GLY A 187 0.06 -1.57 -13.20
N MET A 188 -0.96 -1.80 -12.40
CA MET A 188 -2.16 -0.95 -12.42
C MET A 188 -1.87 0.40 -11.77
N VAL A 189 -2.08 1.48 -12.52
CA VAL A 189 -1.91 2.84 -11.98
C VAL A 189 -3.01 3.12 -10.98
N HIS A 190 -2.61 3.57 -9.79
CA HIS A 190 -3.56 3.88 -8.73
C HIS A 190 -3.14 5.12 -7.93
N TRP A 191 -4.13 5.74 -7.31
CA TRP A 191 -3.94 6.92 -6.47
C TRP A 191 -4.90 6.90 -5.29
N GLY A 192 -4.33 6.79 -4.09
CA GLY A 192 -5.06 6.88 -2.83
C GLY A 192 -4.90 8.25 -2.20
N GLU A 193 -6.04 8.88 -1.87
CA GLU A 193 -6.11 10.17 -1.18
C GLU A 193 -7.03 10.06 0.03
N ALA A 194 -6.56 10.46 1.19
CA ALA A 194 -7.35 10.39 2.41
C ALA A 194 -8.50 11.41 2.40
N VAL A 195 -9.71 10.93 2.63
CA VAL A 195 -10.90 11.78 2.82
C VAL A 195 -10.96 12.28 4.26
N THR A 196 -10.65 11.39 5.19
CA THR A 196 -10.48 11.70 6.62
C THR A 196 -9.11 11.19 7.06
N SER A 197 -8.65 11.57 8.25
CA SER A 197 -7.48 10.90 8.85
C SER A 197 -7.69 9.39 8.85
N SER A 198 -6.74 8.63 8.30
CA SER A 198 -6.95 7.22 7.96
C SER A 198 -5.71 6.37 8.09
N LEU A 199 -5.89 5.11 8.52
CA LEU A 199 -4.88 4.06 8.47
C LEU A 199 -5.26 3.05 7.39
N THR A 200 -4.30 2.76 6.50
CA THR A 200 -4.39 1.71 5.49
C THR A 200 -3.19 0.78 5.62
N TYR A 201 -3.45 -0.52 5.58
CA TYR A 201 -2.44 -1.56 5.59
C TYR A 201 -2.31 -2.11 4.18
N SER A 202 -1.12 -2.01 3.61
CA SER A 202 -0.80 -2.55 2.28
C SER A 202 -0.12 -3.90 2.46
N VAL A 203 -0.84 -4.97 2.17
CA VAL A 203 -0.33 -6.34 2.26
C VAL A 203 0.23 -6.73 0.90
N GLY A 204 1.56 -6.77 0.80
CA GLY A 204 2.29 -6.99 -0.44
C GLY A 204 2.58 -8.47 -0.73
N PHE A 205 2.45 -8.84 -2.02
CA PHE A 205 2.79 -10.18 -2.50
C PHE A 205 3.71 -10.07 -3.71
N ARG A 206 4.92 -10.60 -3.61
CA ARG A 206 5.90 -10.62 -4.71
C ARG A 206 6.00 -11.97 -5.37
N SER A 207 6.34 -11.93 -6.66
CA SER A 207 6.85 -13.09 -7.39
C SER A 207 8.33 -12.90 -7.60
N PRO A 208 9.15 -13.95 -7.52
CA PRO A 208 10.55 -13.88 -7.92
C PRO A 208 10.62 -13.39 -9.37
N SER A 209 11.47 -12.40 -9.63
CA SER A 209 11.73 -11.98 -11.01
C SER A 209 12.53 -13.05 -11.77
N PHE A 210 12.51 -12.99 -13.09
CA PHE A 210 13.37 -13.86 -13.92
C PHE A 210 14.86 -13.72 -13.57
N SER A 211 15.31 -12.52 -13.20
CA SER A 211 16.67 -12.25 -12.75
C SER A 211 16.98 -12.93 -11.42
N ASP A 212 16.04 -12.93 -10.49
CA ASP A 212 16.19 -13.61 -9.18
C ASP A 212 16.30 -15.12 -9.37
N MET A 213 15.45 -15.69 -10.23
CA MET A 213 15.47 -17.13 -10.55
C MET A 213 16.76 -17.53 -11.27
N LEU A 214 17.27 -16.72 -12.21
CA LEU A 214 18.54 -16.97 -12.88
C LEU A 214 19.73 -16.84 -11.92
N GLY A 215 19.72 -15.84 -11.02
CA GLY A 215 20.75 -15.68 -9.99
C GLY A 215 20.86 -16.91 -9.11
N LEU A 216 19.72 -17.44 -8.62
CA LEU A 216 19.67 -18.66 -7.82
C LEU A 216 20.14 -19.89 -8.61
N SER A 217 19.83 -19.99 -9.91
CA SER A 217 20.27 -21.09 -10.78
C SER A 217 21.79 -21.11 -10.99
N LEU A 218 22.44 -19.94 -11.06
CA LEU A 218 23.88 -19.82 -11.28
C LEU A 218 24.72 -20.07 -10.02
N ILE A 219 24.14 -19.97 -8.84
CA ILE A 219 24.82 -20.26 -7.56
C ILE A 219 24.94 -21.79 -7.31
N HIS A 220 24.13 -22.60 -8.00
CA HIS A 220 24.12 -24.05 -7.86
C HIS A 220 24.85 -24.81 -8.97
N ILE A 221 25.59 -24.12 -9.84
CA ILE A 221 26.54 -24.69 -10.81
C ILE A 221 27.95 -24.39 -10.33
#